data_cb2d41ca28799c037214b834c10c157a
#
_entry.id   cb2d41ca28799c037214b834c10c157a
#
_cell.length_a   1.000
_cell.length_b   1.000
_cell.length_c   1.000
_cell.angle_alpha   90.00
_cell.angle_beta   90.00
_cell.angle_gamma   90.00
#
_symmetry.space_group_name_H-M   'P 1'
#
loop_
_entity.id
_entity.type
_entity.pdbx_description
1 polymer ?
#
loop_
_entity_poly.entity_id
_entity_poly.type
_entity_poly.pdbx_seq_one_letter_code
_entity_poly.pdbx_strand_id
1 'polypeptide(L)'
;MARILVIDDEPDMRVLLEQTLKAAGHEVILAADGREGVERYCTRPADQVITDLYMPNQEGLETIAELRRRFPEVAIIAMSGKAAALTMLSIAQKFGAIGILHKPFLTEELIAAVGKALGGKSPTQ
;
A
#
# COMPACT_ATOMS: atom_id res chain seq x y z
N MET A 1 0.02 9.20 -13.98
CA MET A 1 -1.21 8.81 -13.28
C MET A 1 -1.28 7.30 -13.12
N ALA A 2 -1.66 6.86 -11.95
CA ALA A 2 -1.71 5.43 -11.65
C ALA A 2 -3.01 5.11 -10.91
N ARG A 3 -3.37 3.83 -10.89
CA ARG A 3 -4.45 3.34 -10.04
C ARG A 3 -3.82 2.75 -8.80
N ILE A 4 -4.23 3.23 -7.62
CA ILE A 4 -3.65 2.82 -6.35
C ILE A 4 -4.75 2.25 -5.45
N LEU A 5 -4.53 1.04 -4.95
CA LEU A 5 -5.42 0.42 -3.97
C LEU A 5 -4.87 0.72 -2.59
N VAL A 6 -5.71 1.31 -1.73
CA VAL A 6 -5.35 1.64 -0.35
C VAL A 6 -6.11 0.71 0.58
N ILE A 7 -5.39 0.00 1.43
CA ILE A 7 -5.95 -0.94 2.40
C ILE A 7 -5.61 -0.45 3.80
N ASP A 8 -6.62 0.00 4.54
CA ASP A 8 -6.43 0.51 5.90
C ASP A 8 -7.77 0.40 6.62
N ASP A 9 -7.75 -0.08 7.86
CA ASP A 9 -8.98 -0.28 8.62
C ASP A 9 -9.52 1.02 9.25
N GLU A 10 -8.73 2.09 9.25
CA GLU A 10 -9.16 3.37 9.80
C GLU A 10 -9.82 4.24 8.73
N PRO A 11 -11.11 4.59 8.90
CA PRO A 11 -11.80 5.39 7.90
C PRO A 11 -11.13 6.75 7.64
N ASP A 12 -10.66 7.40 8.71
CA ASP A 12 -10.02 8.72 8.56
C ASP A 12 -8.75 8.63 7.72
N MET A 13 -7.98 7.56 7.92
CA MET A 13 -6.76 7.38 7.14
C MET A 13 -7.09 7.09 5.68
N ARG A 14 -8.13 6.29 5.41
CA ARG A 14 -8.55 6.03 4.04
C ARG A 14 -8.94 7.34 3.33
N VAL A 15 -9.70 8.20 4.02
CA VAL A 15 -10.11 9.48 3.44
C VAL A 15 -8.89 10.35 3.16
N LEU A 16 -7.97 10.44 4.11
CA LEU A 16 -6.77 11.25 3.94
C LEU A 16 -5.94 10.78 2.74
N LEU A 17 -5.70 9.49 2.66
CA LEU A 17 -4.91 8.93 1.55
C LEU A 17 -5.62 9.14 0.23
N GLU A 18 -6.94 8.93 0.20
CA GLU A 18 -7.70 9.13 -1.03
C GLU A 18 -7.59 10.56 -1.52
N GLN A 19 -7.82 11.52 -0.62
CA GLN A 19 -7.78 12.93 -1.00
C GLN A 19 -6.39 13.33 -1.50
N THR A 20 -5.36 12.89 -0.79
CA THR A 20 -3.99 13.25 -1.13
C THR A 20 -3.57 12.66 -2.47
N LEU A 21 -3.88 11.39 -2.68
CA LEU A 21 -3.48 10.72 -3.92
C LEU A 21 -4.27 11.19 -5.12
N LYS A 22 -5.57 11.46 -4.95
CA LYS A 22 -6.37 12.04 -6.04
C LYS A 22 -5.88 13.42 -6.42
N ALA A 23 -5.50 14.23 -5.43
CA ALA A 23 -4.96 15.55 -5.70
C ALA A 23 -3.65 15.46 -6.50
N ALA A 24 -2.92 14.36 -6.35
CA ALA A 24 -1.69 14.14 -7.09
C ALA A 24 -1.94 13.50 -8.47
N GLY A 25 -3.20 13.30 -8.85
CA GLY A 25 -3.55 12.82 -10.17
C GLY A 25 -3.77 11.33 -10.29
N HIS A 26 -3.86 10.62 -9.18
CA HIS A 26 -4.04 9.16 -9.21
C HIS A 26 -5.50 8.76 -9.06
N GLU A 27 -5.85 7.61 -9.59
CA GLU A 27 -7.12 6.96 -9.31
C GLU A 27 -6.94 6.13 -8.04
N VAL A 28 -7.93 6.16 -7.13
CA VAL A 28 -7.80 5.49 -5.82
C VAL A 28 -8.96 4.54 -5.59
N ILE A 29 -8.64 3.33 -5.15
CA ILE A 29 -9.61 2.32 -4.73
C ILE A 29 -9.34 2.07 -3.25
N LEU A 30 -10.39 1.98 -2.44
CA LEU A 30 -10.24 1.82 -0.99
C LEU A 30 -10.73 0.45 -0.55
N ALA A 31 -10.07 -0.10 0.46
CA ALA A 31 -10.49 -1.34 1.12
C ALA A 31 -10.25 -1.19 2.62
N ALA A 32 -11.13 -1.78 3.41
CA ALA A 32 -11.09 -1.64 4.87
C ALA A 32 -10.26 -2.72 5.55
N ASP A 33 -9.96 -3.80 4.85
CA ASP A 33 -9.09 -4.86 5.39
C ASP A 33 -8.43 -5.61 4.25
N GLY A 34 -7.55 -6.53 4.61
CA GLY A 34 -6.76 -7.24 3.62
C GLY A 34 -7.58 -8.12 2.70
N ARG A 35 -8.62 -8.76 3.24
CA ARG A 35 -9.46 -9.64 2.42
C ARG A 35 -10.19 -8.83 1.36
N GLU A 36 -10.81 -7.74 1.77
CA GLU A 36 -11.46 -6.84 0.82
C GLU A 36 -10.46 -6.30 -0.20
N GLY A 37 -9.24 -5.99 0.27
CA GLY A 37 -8.20 -5.48 -0.62
C GLY A 37 -7.85 -6.45 -1.73
N VAL A 38 -7.67 -7.73 -1.38
CA VAL A 38 -7.36 -8.74 -2.39
C VAL A 38 -8.53 -8.90 -3.36
N GLU A 39 -9.75 -8.92 -2.85
CA GLU A 39 -10.94 -9.04 -3.71
C GLU A 39 -11.04 -7.87 -4.68
N ARG A 40 -10.81 -6.66 -4.18
CA ARG A 40 -10.87 -5.48 -5.06
C ARG A 40 -9.78 -5.49 -6.10
N TYR A 41 -8.57 -5.95 -5.72
CA TYR A 41 -7.49 -6.07 -6.68
C TYR A 41 -7.83 -7.07 -7.78
N CYS A 42 -8.45 -8.18 -7.43
CA CYS A 42 -8.85 -9.18 -8.42
C CYS A 42 -9.87 -8.63 -9.41
N THR A 43 -10.78 -7.77 -8.94
CA THR A 43 -11.81 -7.18 -9.79
C THR A 43 -11.25 -6.04 -10.64
N ARG A 44 -10.42 -5.20 -10.05
CA ARG A 44 -9.81 -4.05 -10.74
C ARG A 44 -8.35 -3.97 -10.33
N PRO A 45 -7.46 -4.62 -11.07
CA PRO A 45 -6.04 -4.58 -10.73
C PRO A 45 -5.50 -3.16 -10.70
N ALA A 46 -4.64 -2.90 -9.73
CA ALA A 46 -4.04 -1.60 -9.53
C ALA A 46 -2.55 -1.64 -9.89
N ASP A 47 -1.98 -0.47 -10.13
CA ASP A 47 -0.55 -0.36 -10.40
C ASP A 47 0.25 -0.48 -9.11
N GLN A 48 -0.38 -0.12 -7.99
CA GLN A 48 0.29 -0.10 -6.72
C GLN A 48 -0.71 -0.35 -5.60
N VAL A 49 -0.25 -1.00 -4.53
CA VAL A 49 -1.05 -1.23 -3.33
C VAL A 49 -0.33 -0.59 -2.14
N ILE A 50 -1.06 0.18 -1.34
CA ILE A 50 -0.57 0.70 -0.07
C ILE A 50 -1.39 0.03 1.02
N THR A 51 -0.74 -0.72 1.91
CA THR A 51 -1.46 -1.45 2.94
C THR A 51 -0.89 -1.21 4.32
N ASP A 52 -1.79 -1.03 5.30
CA ASP A 52 -1.42 -1.03 6.72
C ASP A 52 -1.02 -2.44 7.11
N LEU A 53 -0.12 -2.55 8.07
CA LEU A 53 0.32 -3.84 8.59
C LEU A 53 -0.56 -4.36 9.73
N TYR A 54 -1.26 -3.48 10.43
CA TYR A 54 -2.09 -3.85 11.58
C TYR A 54 -3.56 -3.68 11.26
N MET A 55 -4.22 -4.77 10.89
CA MET A 55 -5.63 -4.75 10.51
C MET A 55 -6.34 -5.99 11.06
N PRO A 56 -7.64 -5.88 11.37
CA PRO A 56 -8.41 -7.08 11.71
C PRO A 56 -8.65 -7.93 10.46
N ASN A 57 -9.17 -9.12 10.66
CA ASN A 57 -9.53 -10.10 9.63
C ASN A 57 -8.33 -10.68 8.93
N GLN A 58 -7.68 -9.94 8.07
CA GLN A 58 -6.46 -10.40 7.41
C GLN A 58 -5.38 -9.38 7.64
N GLU A 59 -4.34 -9.78 8.33
CA GLU A 59 -3.25 -8.87 8.65
C GLU A 59 -2.45 -8.47 7.43
N GLY A 60 -1.78 -7.31 7.56
CA GLY A 60 -1.06 -6.74 6.43
C GLY A 60 0.02 -7.64 5.86
N LEU A 61 0.75 -8.38 6.71
CA LEU A 61 1.78 -9.28 6.19
C LEU A 61 1.18 -10.39 5.35
N GLU A 62 0.05 -10.96 5.78
CA GLU A 62 -0.64 -11.98 5.00
C GLU A 62 -1.13 -11.41 3.67
N THR A 63 -1.63 -10.19 3.70
CA THR A 63 -2.10 -9.52 2.50
C THR A 63 -0.96 -9.33 1.51
N ILE A 64 0.18 -8.84 2.00
CA ILE A 64 1.35 -8.63 1.15
C ILE A 64 1.81 -9.95 0.53
N ALA A 65 1.90 -10.99 1.35
CA ALA A 65 2.34 -12.30 0.86
C ALA A 65 1.39 -12.85 -0.20
N GLU A 66 0.09 -12.71 0.04
CA GLU A 66 -0.90 -13.20 -0.92
C GLU A 66 -0.85 -12.41 -2.23
N LEU A 67 -0.79 -11.09 -2.15
CA LEU A 67 -0.72 -10.25 -3.34
C LEU A 67 0.54 -10.56 -4.15
N ARG A 68 1.68 -10.71 -3.47
CA ARG A 68 2.93 -11.00 -4.15
C ARG A 68 2.91 -12.36 -4.82
N ARG A 69 2.32 -13.35 -4.18
CA ARG A 69 2.23 -14.69 -4.73
C ARG A 69 1.33 -14.74 -5.94
N ARG A 70 0.19 -14.03 -5.89
CA ARG A 70 -0.81 -14.07 -6.95
C ARG A 70 -0.54 -13.07 -8.07
N PHE A 71 0.11 -11.94 -7.74
CA PHE A 71 0.34 -10.86 -8.70
C PHE A 71 1.78 -10.39 -8.57
N PRO A 72 2.73 -11.13 -9.17
CA PRO A 72 4.16 -10.85 -8.95
C PRO A 72 4.62 -9.46 -9.37
N GLU A 73 3.87 -8.79 -10.23
CA GLU A 73 4.28 -7.49 -10.76
C GLU A 73 3.79 -6.30 -9.95
N VAL A 74 2.92 -6.52 -8.96
CA VAL A 74 2.34 -5.39 -8.24
C VAL A 74 3.38 -4.73 -7.33
N ALA A 75 3.36 -3.40 -7.29
CA ALA A 75 4.19 -2.64 -6.36
C ALA A 75 3.43 -2.50 -5.04
N ILE A 76 4.07 -2.87 -3.94
CA ILE A 76 3.43 -2.85 -2.62
C ILE A 76 4.20 -1.96 -1.66
N ILE A 77 3.50 -1.02 -1.03
CA ILE A 77 4.05 -0.18 0.04
C ILE A 77 3.38 -0.58 1.35
N ALA A 78 4.19 -0.84 2.38
CA ALA A 78 3.69 -1.16 3.71
C ALA A 78 3.71 0.07 4.60
N MET A 79 2.64 0.25 5.40
CA MET A 79 2.55 1.35 6.36
C MET A 79 2.43 0.82 7.78
N SER A 80 3.06 1.49 8.75
CA SER A 80 2.87 1.17 10.14
C SER A 80 3.22 2.36 11.02
N GLY A 81 2.47 2.54 12.11
CA GLY A 81 2.70 3.62 13.06
C GLY A 81 3.16 3.18 14.43
N LYS A 82 3.34 1.88 14.64
CA LYS A 82 3.69 1.37 15.95
C LYS A 82 5.19 1.48 16.20
N ALA A 83 5.56 1.60 17.48
CA ALA A 83 6.96 1.65 17.85
C ALA A 83 7.71 0.39 17.42
N ALA A 84 7.07 -0.76 17.48
CA ALA A 84 7.66 -2.02 17.04
C ALA A 84 7.69 -2.16 15.52
N ALA A 85 7.24 -1.14 14.81
CA ALA A 85 7.05 -1.21 13.38
C ALA A 85 8.34 -1.39 12.60
N LEU A 86 9.49 -0.96 13.15
CA LEU A 86 10.74 -1.14 12.42
C LEU A 86 10.99 -2.60 12.08
N THR A 87 10.78 -3.49 13.06
CA THR A 87 10.92 -4.92 12.82
C THR A 87 9.86 -5.43 11.85
N MET A 88 8.62 -4.99 12.03
CA MET A 88 7.54 -5.42 11.15
C MET A 88 7.73 -4.93 9.72
N LEU A 89 8.25 -3.72 9.56
CA LEU A 89 8.50 -3.19 8.22
C LEU A 89 9.62 -3.95 7.52
N SER A 90 10.66 -4.37 8.27
CA SER A 90 11.70 -5.22 7.70
C SER A 90 11.14 -6.54 7.23
N ILE A 91 10.25 -7.13 8.02
CA ILE A 91 9.61 -8.39 7.66
C ILE A 91 8.73 -8.20 6.42
N ALA A 92 8.01 -7.07 6.36
CA ALA A 92 7.17 -6.77 5.20
C ALA A 92 7.98 -6.74 3.91
N GLN A 93 9.20 -6.20 3.97
CA GLN A 93 10.06 -6.20 2.80
C GLN A 93 10.40 -7.61 2.35
N LYS A 94 10.66 -8.50 3.31
CA LYS A 94 10.94 -9.90 2.99
C LYS A 94 9.71 -10.60 2.40
N PHE A 95 8.52 -10.15 2.75
CA PHE A 95 7.28 -10.72 2.22
C PHE A 95 6.91 -10.14 0.86
N GLY A 96 7.57 -9.08 0.42
CA GLY A 96 7.36 -8.55 -0.92
C GLY A 96 7.05 -7.07 -1.03
N ALA A 97 7.02 -6.34 0.07
CA ALA A 97 6.83 -4.89 0.01
C ALA A 97 8.09 -4.23 -0.54
N ILE A 98 7.93 -3.31 -1.49
CA ILE A 98 9.07 -2.62 -2.08
C ILE A 98 9.22 -1.21 -1.53
N GLY A 99 8.25 -0.73 -0.75
CA GLY A 99 8.33 0.56 -0.10
C GLY A 99 7.79 0.47 1.30
N ILE A 100 8.23 1.40 2.14
CA ILE A 100 7.87 1.47 3.54
C ILE A 100 7.48 2.89 3.87
N LEU A 101 6.40 3.07 4.64
CA LEU A 101 5.93 4.38 5.04
C LEU A 101 5.55 4.35 6.51
N HIS A 102 6.20 5.19 7.31
CA HIS A 102 5.92 5.31 8.74
C HIS A 102 4.79 6.30 9.00
N LYS A 103 3.84 5.92 9.83
CA LYS A 103 2.81 6.83 10.32
C LYS A 103 3.31 7.48 11.62
N PRO A 104 3.09 8.75 11.84
CA PRO A 104 2.51 9.71 10.88
C PRO A 104 3.53 10.08 9.81
N PHE A 105 3.03 10.39 8.62
CA PHE A 105 3.90 10.81 7.53
C PHE A 105 3.41 12.14 6.96
N LEU A 106 4.34 12.84 6.33
CA LEU A 106 4.02 14.08 5.62
C LEU A 106 3.47 13.72 4.23
N THR A 107 2.68 14.64 3.68
CA THR A 107 2.17 14.47 2.33
C THR A 107 3.30 14.22 1.33
N GLU A 108 4.40 14.96 1.47
CA GLU A 108 5.56 14.80 0.59
C GLU A 108 6.17 13.42 0.70
N GLU A 109 6.17 12.85 1.90
CA GLU A 109 6.71 11.50 2.09
C GLU A 109 5.85 10.46 1.38
N LEU A 110 4.53 10.62 1.46
CA LEU A 110 3.60 9.72 0.77
C LEU A 110 3.78 9.81 -0.74
N ILE A 111 3.80 11.02 -1.27
CA ILE A 111 3.93 11.23 -2.71
C ILE A 111 5.27 10.71 -3.21
N ALA A 112 6.34 10.93 -2.44
CA ALA A 112 7.65 10.44 -2.81
C ALA A 112 7.71 8.91 -2.83
N ALA A 113 7.10 8.27 -1.82
CA ALA A 113 7.06 6.81 -1.74
C ALA A 113 6.29 6.22 -2.93
N VAL A 114 5.14 6.82 -3.25
CA VAL A 114 4.34 6.37 -4.39
C VAL A 114 5.10 6.52 -5.69
N GLY A 115 5.71 7.68 -5.91
CA GLY A 115 6.45 7.93 -7.14
C GLY A 115 7.64 6.99 -7.29
N LYS A 116 8.37 6.76 -6.20
CA LYS A 116 9.53 5.88 -6.22
C LYS A 116 9.12 4.44 -6.54
N ALA A 117 8.03 3.98 -5.93
CA ALA A 117 7.56 2.62 -6.16
C ALA A 117 7.10 2.42 -7.61
N LEU A 118 6.41 3.41 -8.17
CA LEU A 118 5.97 3.35 -9.57
C LEU A 118 7.17 3.43 -10.52
N GLY A 119 8.11 4.31 -10.21
CA GLY A 119 9.32 4.45 -11.02
C GLY A 119 10.16 3.19 -11.04
N GLY A 120 10.18 2.46 -9.93
CA GLY A 120 10.93 1.23 -9.84
C GLY A 120 10.41 0.13 -10.74
N LYS A 121 9.19 0.29 -11.26
CA LYS A 121 8.60 -0.68 -12.16
C LYS A 121 8.94 -0.40 -13.62
N SER A 122 9.50 0.76 -13.90
CA SER A 122 9.80 1.16 -15.27
C SER A 122 11.26 0.85 -15.58
N PRO A 123 11.53 -0.07 -16.48
CA PRO A 123 12.92 -0.43 -16.80
C PRO A 123 13.66 0.63 -17.56
N THR A 124 12.96 1.62 -18.07
CA THR A 124 13.57 2.65 -18.90
C THR A 124 13.94 3.92 -18.15
N GLN A 125 13.74 3.94 -16.87
CA GLN A 125 14.08 5.10 -16.05
C GLN A 125 15.56 5.22 -15.79
#